data_20b4fa8cefe5a1caef766960fa0898ec
#
_entry.id   20b4fa8cefe5a1caef766960fa0898ec
#
_cell.length_a   1.000
_cell.length_b   1.000
_cell.length_c   1.000
_cell.angle_alpha   90.00
_cell.angle_beta   90.00
_cell.angle_gamma   90.00
#
_symmetry.space_group_name_H-M   'P 1'
#
loop_
_entity.id
_entity.type
_entity.pdbx_description
1 polymer ?
#
loop_
_entity_poly.entity_id
_entity_poly.type
_entity_poly.pdbx_seq_one_letter_code
_entity_poly.pdbx_strand_id
1 'polypeptide(L)'
;MAINFTKDSIFHTGMKEYNFDTSTHIGGWYIPENVCDDLLNLYEQEKRNNNVHPGGFGIGGLDENHKKSTDMFIHPVDFRDKIPSYTPHLKKCLDAYKQKYVWCDEVAPYNIVENVKIQHYAPGEGFYGWHFENTGSLEFARRHLVFMTYLNTLDNAGTEFLYQNITTECHKGLTIIWPAVWTHTHRGVTNYESDKHIVTGWFSFHE
;
A
#
# COMPACT_ATOMS: atom_id res chain seq x y z
N MET A 1 -3.50 33.78 17.08
CA MET A 1 -3.61 32.78 18.17
C MET A 1 -2.85 31.53 17.70
N ALA A 2 -1.68 31.26 18.24
CA ALA A 2 -0.91 30.08 17.87
C ALA A 2 -1.50 28.87 18.60
N ILE A 3 -1.93 27.85 17.85
CA ILE A 3 -2.39 26.59 18.42
C ILE A 3 -1.13 25.81 18.81
N ASN A 4 -0.83 25.75 20.11
CA ASN A 4 0.21 24.89 20.65
C ASN A 4 -0.32 23.46 20.68
N PHE A 5 0.13 22.62 19.73
CA PHE A 5 -0.05 21.17 19.82
C PHE A 5 0.92 20.66 20.89
N THR A 6 0.41 20.36 22.09
CA THR A 6 1.20 19.68 23.12
C THR A 6 1.50 18.25 22.69
N LYS A 7 2.77 17.91 22.77
CA LYS A 7 3.42 16.68 22.32
C LYS A 7 3.11 15.41 23.15
N ASP A 8 2.01 15.36 23.89
CA ASP A 8 1.74 14.32 24.88
C ASP A 8 0.38 13.63 24.70
N SER A 9 0.22 12.94 23.54
CA SER A 9 -0.73 11.81 23.48
C SER A 9 -0.08 10.67 22.72
N ILE A 10 0.86 9.98 23.38
CA ILE A 10 1.41 8.71 22.92
C ILE A 10 0.31 7.66 23.12
N PHE A 11 -0.63 7.58 22.19
CA PHE A 11 -1.45 6.38 22.04
C PHE A 11 -0.58 5.30 21.41
N HIS A 12 0.00 4.45 22.25
CA HIS A 12 0.73 3.27 21.77
C HIS A 12 -0.26 2.35 21.05
N THR A 13 -0.23 2.33 19.74
CA THR A 13 -0.95 1.33 18.92
C THR A 13 -0.45 -0.10 19.19
N GLY A 14 0.62 -0.25 19.97
CA GLY A 14 1.30 -1.51 20.25
C GLY A 14 2.08 -2.06 19.03
N MET A 15 2.09 -1.32 17.90
CA MET A 15 2.82 -1.69 16.69
C MET A 15 4.19 -0.98 16.66
N LYS A 16 5.20 -1.68 16.14
CA LYS A 16 6.49 -1.06 15.84
C LYS A 16 6.31 -0.11 14.66
N GLU A 17 6.66 1.17 14.84
CA GLU A 17 6.64 2.18 13.78
C GLU A 17 7.94 2.18 12.99
N TYR A 18 7.85 2.37 11.67
CA TYR A 18 8.95 2.73 10.80
C TYR A 18 9.05 4.26 10.75
N ASN A 19 10.20 4.80 11.17
CA ASN A 19 10.39 6.24 11.36
C ASN A 19 10.56 7.00 10.04
N PHE A 20 9.45 7.39 9.41
CA PHE A 20 9.48 8.44 8.40
C PHE A 20 9.46 9.82 9.04
N ASP A 21 10.19 10.78 8.44
CA ASP A 21 10.02 12.19 8.80
C ASP A 21 8.57 12.59 8.56
N THR A 22 7.97 13.30 9.53
CA THR A 22 6.55 13.70 9.45
C THR A 22 6.24 14.63 8.29
N SER A 23 7.21 15.39 7.81
CA SER A 23 7.07 16.26 6.63
C SER A 23 6.85 15.49 5.33
N THR A 24 7.16 14.19 5.31
CA THR A 24 6.94 13.33 4.14
C THR A 24 5.48 12.97 3.93
N HIS A 25 4.64 13.08 4.96
CA HIS A 25 3.25 12.57 5.00
C HIS A 25 3.14 11.06 4.70
N ILE A 26 4.24 10.31 4.86
CA ILE A 26 4.24 8.85 4.78
C ILE A 26 4.26 8.30 6.20
N GLY A 27 3.40 7.33 6.48
CA GLY A 27 3.40 6.57 7.73
C GLY A 27 3.74 5.11 7.46
N GLY A 28 4.42 4.46 8.40
CA GLY A 28 4.80 3.05 8.28
C GLY A 28 4.75 2.33 9.61
N TRP A 29 4.21 1.12 9.61
CA TRP A 29 4.10 0.25 10.79
C TRP A 29 4.31 -1.20 10.41
N TYR A 30 4.86 -1.99 11.31
CA TYR A 30 5.06 -3.41 11.10
C TYR A 30 3.86 -4.20 11.61
N ILE A 31 3.21 -4.96 10.72
CA ILE A 31 2.24 -5.99 11.09
C ILE A 31 2.95 -7.33 11.35
N PRO A 32 2.32 -8.29 12.07
CA PRO A 32 2.93 -9.58 12.34
C PRO A 32 3.26 -10.35 11.04
N GLU A 33 4.43 -10.98 11.00
CA GLU A 33 4.92 -11.69 9.81
C GLU A 33 4.03 -12.88 9.41
N ASN A 34 3.43 -13.56 10.38
CA ASN A 34 2.49 -14.65 10.08
C ASN A 34 1.26 -14.20 9.28
N VAL A 35 0.84 -12.93 9.40
CA VAL A 35 -0.22 -12.34 8.57
C VAL A 35 0.23 -12.26 7.11
N CYS A 36 1.52 -11.94 6.88
CA CYS A 36 2.08 -11.95 5.53
C CYS A 36 2.15 -13.38 4.97
N ASP A 37 2.46 -14.38 5.81
CA ASP A 37 2.45 -15.79 5.39
C ASP A 37 1.05 -16.25 4.98
N ASP A 38 0.00 -15.84 5.70
CA ASP A 38 -1.38 -16.14 5.33
C ASP A 38 -1.73 -15.56 3.95
N LEU A 39 -1.30 -14.33 3.65
CA LEU A 39 -1.53 -13.68 2.36
C LEU A 39 -0.75 -14.34 1.23
N LEU A 40 0.50 -14.75 1.47
CA LEU A 40 1.30 -15.50 0.50
C LEU A 40 0.67 -16.86 0.21
N ASN A 41 0.20 -17.58 1.23
CA ASN A 41 -0.47 -18.86 1.07
C ASN A 41 -1.76 -18.72 0.24
N LEU A 42 -2.54 -17.66 0.49
CA LEU A 42 -3.74 -17.35 -0.30
C LEU A 42 -3.37 -17.08 -1.76
N TYR A 43 -2.35 -16.24 -2.01
CA TYR A 43 -1.87 -15.95 -3.38
C TYR A 43 -1.47 -17.24 -4.11
N GLU A 44 -0.68 -18.10 -3.49
CA GLU A 44 -0.24 -19.37 -4.09
C GLU A 44 -1.41 -20.35 -4.33
N GLN A 45 -2.42 -20.35 -3.47
CA GLN A 45 -3.65 -21.11 -3.70
C GLN A 45 -4.41 -20.59 -4.93
N GLU A 46 -4.63 -19.28 -5.02
CA GLU A 46 -5.35 -18.66 -6.14
C GLU A 46 -4.57 -18.78 -7.45
N LYS A 47 -3.24 -18.72 -7.40
CA LYS A 47 -2.37 -18.99 -8.56
C LYS A 47 -2.56 -20.41 -9.10
N ARG A 48 -2.63 -21.44 -8.22
CA ARG A 48 -2.94 -22.83 -8.61
C ARG A 48 -4.34 -22.97 -9.21
N ASN A 49 -5.28 -22.13 -8.78
CA ASN A 49 -6.65 -22.10 -9.30
C ASN A 49 -6.81 -21.28 -10.58
N ASN A 50 -5.72 -20.73 -11.14
CA ASN A 50 -5.69 -19.80 -12.28
C ASN A 50 -6.51 -18.51 -12.05
N ASN A 51 -6.57 -18.01 -10.81
CA ASN A 51 -7.26 -16.78 -10.44
C ASN A 51 -6.29 -15.59 -10.27
N VAL A 52 -5.17 -15.62 -10.99
CA VAL A 52 -4.21 -14.52 -11.08
C VAL A 52 -4.10 -14.05 -12.53
N HIS A 53 -3.82 -12.77 -12.73
CA HIS A 53 -3.86 -12.12 -14.04
C HIS A 53 -2.64 -11.23 -14.25
N PRO A 54 -2.21 -10.97 -15.50
CA PRO A 54 -1.22 -9.95 -15.76
C PRO A 54 -1.60 -8.61 -15.14
N GLY A 55 -0.67 -7.98 -14.43
CA GLY A 55 -0.89 -6.73 -13.72
C GLY A 55 -0.94 -5.53 -14.66
N GLY A 56 -2.11 -4.90 -14.76
CA GLY A 56 -2.31 -3.66 -15.50
C GLY A 56 -2.06 -2.41 -14.66
N PHE A 57 -2.05 -1.26 -15.33
CA PHE A 57 -2.05 0.08 -14.73
C PHE A 57 -3.05 1.01 -15.45
N GLY A 58 -3.45 2.09 -14.80
CA GLY A 58 -4.44 3.01 -15.35
C GLY A 58 -5.75 2.29 -15.71
N ILE A 59 -6.44 2.76 -16.75
CA ILE A 59 -7.71 2.21 -17.23
C ILE A 59 -7.43 0.99 -18.14
N GLY A 60 -7.10 -0.16 -17.51
CA GLY A 60 -6.97 -1.44 -18.23
C GLY A 60 -5.75 -1.54 -19.16
N GLY A 61 -4.76 -0.66 -19.02
CA GLY A 61 -3.56 -0.69 -19.83
C GLY A 61 -2.61 -1.83 -19.41
N LEU A 62 -2.13 -2.61 -20.39
CA LEU A 62 -1.02 -3.53 -20.23
C LEU A 62 0.14 -2.96 -21.05
N ASP A 63 1.16 -2.46 -20.38
CA ASP A 63 2.43 -2.05 -20.97
C ASP A 63 3.56 -2.56 -20.08
N GLU A 64 4.19 -3.63 -20.50
CA GLU A 64 5.27 -4.29 -19.74
C GLU A 64 6.50 -3.41 -19.57
N ASN A 65 6.67 -2.35 -20.38
CA ASN A 65 7.73 -1.36 -20.18
C ASN A 65 7.42 -0.40 -19.00
N HIS A 66 6.14 -0.30 -18.62
CA HIS A 66 5.71 0.55 -17.51
C HIS A 66 5.49 -0.25 -16.23
N LYS A 67 4.83 -1.40 -16.33
CA LYS A 67 4.59 -2.32 -15.23
C LYS A 67 4.53 -3.75 -15.71
N LYS A 68 5.23 -4.63 -15.01
CA LYS A 68 5.13 -6.08 -15.20
C LYS A 68 4.97 -6.77 -13.86
N SER A 69 3.86 -7.50 -13.68
CA SER A 69 3.52 -8.26 -12.48
C SER A 69 2.44 -9.29 -12.77
N THR A 70 2.21 -10.18 -11.80
CA THR A 70 1.05 -11.07 -11.77
C THR A 70 0.20 -10.72 -10.55
N ASP A 71 -1.04 -10.28 -10.78
CA ASP A 71 -1.91 -9.71 -9.75
C ASP A 71 -3.07 -10.66 -9.43
N MET A 72 -3.34 -10.85 -8.13
CA MET A 72 -4.56 -11.42 -7.59
C MET A 72 -5.46 -10.27 -7.13
N PHE A 73 -6.75 -10.32 -7.46
CA PHE A 73 -7.73 -9.30 -7.09
C PHE A 73 -8.65 -9.80 -5.97
N ILE A 74 -8.87 -8.97 -4.97
CA ILE A 74 -9.82 -9.20 -3.88
C ILE A 74 -10.88 -8.11 -3.94
N HIS A 75 -12.13 -8.50 -4.23
CA HIS A 75 -13.23 -7.54 -4.29
C HIS A 75 -13.51 -6.95 -2.89
N PRO A 76 -13.88 -5.66 -2.77
CA PRO A 76 -14.12 -5.00 -1.47
C PRO A 76 -15.13 -5.72 -0.57
N VAL A 77 -16.16 -6.33 -1.17
CA VAL A 77 -17.19 -7.11 -0.42
C VAL A 77 -16.57 -8.33 0.25
N ASP A 78 -15.59 -8.98 -0.40
CA ASP A 78 -14.95 -10.20 0.07
C ASP A 78 -13.70 -9.91 0.92
N PHE A 79 -13.26 -8.65 0.99
CA PHE A 79 -11.98 -8.26 1.58
C PHE A 79 -11.82 -8.77 3.01
N ARG A 80 -12.84 -8.61 3.84
CA ARG A 80 -12.81 -9.03 5.24
C ARG A 80 -12.77 -10.55 5.39
N ASP A 81 -13.51 -11.25 4.56
CA ASP A 81 -13.70 -12.71 4.67
C ASP A 81 -12.55 -13.49 4.04
N LYS A 82 -11.97 -12.97 2.96
CA LYS A 82 -10.82 -13.60 2.29
C LYS A 82 -9.50 -13.41 3.03
N ILE A 83 -9.32 -12.27 3.70
CA ILE A 83 -8.07 -11.95 4.43
C ILE A 83 -8.36 -11.48 5.86
N PRO A 84 -9.05 -12.31 6.68
CA PRO A 84 -9.49 -11.94 8.02
C PRO A 84 -8.33 -11.62 8.98
N SER A 85 -7.16 -12.22 8.79
CA SER A 85 -5.96 -11.93 9.59
C SER A 85 -5.37 -10.57 9.27
N TYR A 86 -5.47 -10.07 8.03
CA TYR A 86 -4.87 -8.81 7.59
C TYR A 86 -5.70 -7.57 7.95
N THR A 87 -7.03 -7.66 7.75
CA THR A 87 -7.95 -6.53 7.91
C THR A 87 -7.82 -5.78 9.25
N PRO A 88 -7.74 -6.45 10.42
CA PRO A 88 -7.59 -5.77 11.70
C PRO A 88 -6.26 -5.02 11.83
N HIS A 89 -5.18 -5.53 11.23
CA HIS A 89 -3.87 -4.91 11.26
C HIS A 89 -3.80 -3.69 10.34
N LEU A 90 -4.37 -3.78 9.14
CA LEU A 90 -4.49 -2.64 8.24
C LEU A 90 -5.31 -1.52 8.87
N LYS A 91 -6.43 -1.87 9.55
CA LYS A 91 -7.23 -0.88 10.31
C LYS A 91 -6.39 -0.17 11.38
N LYS A 92 -5.59 -0.91 12.15
CA LYS A 92 -4.70 -0.30 13.18
C LYS A 92 -3.66 0.63 12.54
N CYS A 93 -3.10 0.27 11.37
CA CYS A 93 -2.18 1.13 10.63
C CYS A 93 -2.89 2.43 10.18
N LEU A 94 -4.13 2.33 9.66
CA LEU A 94 -4.92 3.50 9.29
C LEU A 94 -5.24 4.38 10.50
N ASP A 95 -5.65 3.79 11.63
CA ASP A 95 -5.93 4.54 12.86
C ASP A 95 -4.68 5.28 13.36
N ALA A 96 -3.50 4.65 13.29
CA ALA A 96 -2.23 5.29 13.61
C ALA A 96 -1.85 6.41 12.63
N TYR A 97 -2.12 6.21 11.34
CA TYR A 97 -1.91 7.23 10.31
C TYR A 97 -2.78 8.47 10.57
N LYS A 98 -4.07 8.29 10.88
CA LYS A 98 -5.01 9.36 11.22
C LYS A 98 -4.58 10.14 12.46
N GLN A 99 -4.03 9.46 13.47
CA GLN A 99 -3.50 10.13 14.66
C GLN A 99 -2.25 10.96 14.36
N LYS A 100 -1.39 10.49 13.47
CA LYS A 100 -0.17 11.18 13.05
C LYS A 100 -0.46 12.36 12.13
N TYR A 101 -1.46 12.24 11.25
CA TYR A 101 -1.85 13.22 10.23
C TYR A 101 -3.34 13.55 10.32
N VAL A 102 -3.74 14.24 11.38
CA VAL A 102 -5.15 14.46 11.76
C VAL A 102 -6.02 15.03 10.62
N TRP A 103 -5.46 15.89 9.78
CA TRP A 103 -6.21 16.50 8.67
C TRP A 103 -6.58 15.52 7.55
N CYS A 104 -5.98 14.35 7.50
CA CYS A 104 -6.39 13.33 6.52
C CYS A 104 -7.76 12.70 6.82
N ASP A 105 -8.29 12.92 8.04
CA ASP A 105 -9.60 12.41 8.47
C ASP A 105 -10.68 13.51 8.56
N GLU A 106 -10.29 14.79 8.44
CA GLU A 106 -11.19 15.95 8.41
C GLU A 106 -11.72 16.20 6.98
N VAL A 107 -12.22 15.14 6.34
CA VAL A 107 -12.67 15.11 4.95
C VAL A 107 -13.94 14.27 4.81
N ALA A 108 -14.47 14.12 3.61
CA ALA A 108 -15.60 13.23 3.35
C ALA A 108 -15.26 11.77 3.75
N PRO A 109 -16.27 10.95 4.11
CA PRO A 109 -16.04 9.54 4.46
C PRO A 109 -15.31 8.77 3.35
N TYR A 110 -14.38 7.90 3.75
CA TYR A 110 -13.63 7.04 2.82
C TYR A 110 -13.46 5.63 3.36
N ASN A 111 -13.36 4.67 2.46
CA ASN A 111 -13.19 3.26 2.79
C ASN A 111 -12.50 2.52 1.62
N ILE A 112 -12.26 1.23 1.77
CA ILE A 112 -11.85 0.36 0.67
C ILE A 112 -13.09 0.05 -0.17
N VAL A 113 -13.18 0.66 -1.36
CA VAL A 113 -14.29 0.51 -2.31
C VAL A 113 -13.82 0.02 -3.68
N GLU A 114 -12.53 -0.14 -3.86
CA GLU A 114 -11.89 -0.71 -5.05
C GLU A 114 -11.24 -2.05 -4.71
N ASN A 115 -10.93 -2.86 -5.74
CA ASN A 115 -10.23 -4.13 -5.55
C ASN A 115 -8.88 -3.92 -4.87
N VAL A 116 -8.63 -4.67 -3.79
CA VAL A 116 -7.30 -4.83 -3.22
C VAL A 116 -6.54 -5.85 -4.05
N LYS A 117 -5.23 -5.65 -4.21
CA LYS A 117 -4.39 -6.51 -5.03
C LYS A 117 -3.29 -7.14 -4.19
N ILE A 118 -3.08 -8.46 -4.37
CA ILE A 118 -1.80 -9.07 -4.04
C ILE A 118 -1.03 -9.15 -5.33
N GLN A 119 0.15 -8.52 -5.38
CA GLN A 119 0.96 -8.40 -6.57
C GLN A 119 2.26 -9.19 -6.40
N HIS A 120 2.55 -10.02 -7.37
CA HIS A 120 3.80 -10.76 -7.50
C HIS A 120 4.63 -10.16 -8.64
N TYR A 121 5.88 -9.91 -8.34
CA TYR A 121 6.91 -9.49 -9.29
C TYR A 121 8.01 -10.55 -9.28
N ALA A 122 8.19 -11.23 -10.41
CA ALA A 122 9.32 -12.14 -10.61
C ALA A 122 10.65 -11.36 -10.73
N PRO A 123 11.82 -12.00 -10.62
CA PRO A 123 13.10 -11.33 -10.81
C PRO A 123 13.14 -10.51 -12.10
N GLY A 124 13.46 -9.21 -11.99
CA GLY A 124 13.46 -8.26 -13.10
C GLY A 124 12.10 -7.63 -13.40
N GLU A 125 11.01 -8.07 -12.78
CA GLU A 125 9.70 -7.42 -12.91
C GLU A 125 9.51 -6.31 -11.87
N GLY A 126 8.63 -5.33 -12.17
CA GLY A 126 8.38 -4.19 -11.31
C GLY A 126 7.33 -3.23 -11.86
N PHE A 127 7.03 -2.22 -11.07
CA PHE A 127 6.34 -1.02 -11.54
C PHE A 127 7.42 0.05 -11.79
N TYR A 128 7.92 0.10 -13.01
CA TYR A 128 9.11 0.89 -13.39
C TYR A 128 8.81 2.38 -13.54
N GLY A 129 7.60 2.68 -14.03
CA GLY A 129 7.16 4.05 -14.32
C GLY A 129 6.87 4.84 -13.06
N TRP A 130 7.34 6.09 -13.02
CA TRP A 130 6.86 7.05 -12.04
C TRP A 130 5.36 7.26 -12.18
N HIS A 131 4.61 7.11 -11.09
CA HIS A 131 3.16 7.23 -11.07
C HIS A 131 2.64 7.75 -9.74
N PHE A 132 1.39 8.15 -9.75
CA PHE A 132 0.58 8.46 -8.57
C PHE A 132 -0.84 7.96 -8.82
N GLU A 133 -1.63 7.79 -7.76
CA GLU A 133 -2.86 7.01 -7.83
C GLU A 133 -4.11 7.81 -8.18
N ASN A 134 -4.17 9.07 -7.76
CA ASN A 134 -5.28 9.97 -8.06
C ASN A 134 -4.91 10.88 -9.25
N THR A 135 -5.21 10.43 -10.46
CA THR A 135 -4.91 11.16 -11.70
C THR A 135 -5.98 12.20 -12.07
N GLY A 136 -7.04 12.35 -11.27
CA GLY A 136 -8.17 13.24 -11.58
C GLY A 136 -9.14 12.69 -12.61
N SER A 137 -8.89 11.53 -13.22
CA SER A 137 -9.90 10.84 -14.04
C SER A 137 -11.08 10.41 -13.17
N LEU A 138 -12.28 10.31 -13.74
CA LEU A 138 -13.50 9.94 -12.99
C LEU A 138 -13.35 8.63 -12.22
N GLU A 139 -12.56 7.69 -12.72
CA GLU A 139 -12.31 6.40 -12.11
C GLU A 139 -11.44 6.50 -10.86
N PHE A 140 -10.40 7.36 -10.86
CA PHE A 140 -9.38 7.42 -9.81
C PHE A 140 -9.44 8.69 -8.96
N ALA A 141 -10.31 9.64 -9.29
CA ALA A 141 -10.43 10.92 -8.58
C ALA A 141 -10.87 10.76 -7.10
N ARG A 142 -11.43 9.61 -6.73
CA ARG A 142 -11.88 9.32 -5.36
C ARG A 142 -10.77 8.78 -4.46
N ARG A 143 -9.62 8.37 -4.99
CA ARG A 143 -8.51 7.83 -4.19
C ARG A 143 -7.93 8.90 -3.29
N HIS A 144 -7.99 8.67 -2.00
CA HIS A 144 -7.53 9.58 -0.97
C HIS A 144 -6.16 9.17 -0.41
N LEU A 145 -6.07 7.93 0.09
CA LEU A 145 -4.84 7.36 0.62
C LEU A 145 -4.53 6.03 -0.08
N VAL A 146 -3.25 5.74 -0.22
CA VAL A 146 -2.75 4.43 -0.65
C VAL A 146 -2.28 3.67 0.57
N PHE A 147 -2.50 2.36 0.60
CA PHE A 147 -1.80 1.47 1.52
C PHE A 147 -1.05 0.39 0.74
N MET A 148 0.08 -0.01 1.28
CA MET A 148 0.87 -1.11 0.74
C MET A 148 1.57 -1.86 1.88
N THR A 149 1.61 -3.19 1.79
CA THR A 149 2.35 -4.05 2.72
C THR A 149 3.31 -4.93 1.95
N TYR A 150 4.58 -4.96 2.34
CA TYR A 150 5.55 -5.93 1.84
C TYR A 150 5.32 -7.29 2.49
N LEU A 151 5.20 -8.35 1.69
CA LEU A 151 4.93 -9.72 2.18
C LEU A 151 6.20 -10.54 2.38
N ASN A 152 7.32 -10.09 1.85
CA ASN A 152 8.63 -10.70 2.06
C ASN A 152 9.73 -9.64 2.23
N THR A 153 10.87 -10.04 2.76
CA THR A 153 12.04 -9.15 2.95
C THR A 153 13.02 -9.35 1.81
N LEU A 154 13.41 -8.27 1.16
CA LEU A 154 14.38 -8.25 0.07
C LEU A 154 15.27 -7.03 0.15
N ASP A 155 16.53 -7.18 -0.18
CA ASP A 155 17.43 -6.05 -0.34
C ASP A 155 17.12 -5.32 -1.66
N ASN A 156 17.26 -4.00 -1.65
CA ASN A 156 17.09 -3.15 -2.85
C ASN A 156 15.79 -3.41 -3.62
N ALA A 157 14.67 -3.53 -2.91
CA ALA A 157 13.36 -3.85 -3.49
C ALA A 157 12.23 -2.96 -2.96
N GLY A 158 12.55 -1.82 -2.35
CA GLY A 158 11.58 -0.91 -1.72
C GLY A 158 10.71 -0.15 -2.72
N THR A 159 10.18 0.96 -2.25
CA THR A 159 9.41 1.94 -3.03
C THR A 159 10.12 3.28 -2.97
N GLU A 160 10.40 3.86 -4.13
CA GLU A 160 11.06 5.14 -4.28
C GLU A 160 10.02 6.25 -4.43
N PHE A 161 10.11 7.31 -3.61
CA PHE A 161 9.27 8.50 -3.63
C PHE A 161 10.05 9.70 -4.16
N LEU A 162 9.60 10.23 -5.30
CA LEU A 162 10.33 11.24 -6.07
C LEU A 162 10.55 12.55 -5.27
N TYR A 163 9.48 13.13 -4.77
CA TYR A 163 9.54 14.45 -4.13
C TYR A 163 9.99 14.41 -2.68
N GLN A 164 9.82 13.29 -2.00
CA GLN A 164 10.33 13.05 -0.66
C GLN A 164 11.81 12.68 -0.66
N ASN A 165 12.36 12.27 -1.83
CA ASN A 165 13.73 11.81 -2.01
C ASN A 165 14.10 10.69 -1.03
N ILE A 166 13.21 9.70 -0.91
CA ILE A 166 13.40 8.53 -0.06
C ILE A 166 13.12 7.25 -0.82
N THR A 167 13.77 6.18 -0.41
CA THR A 167 13.45 4.80 -0.80
C THR A 167 13.18 4.00 0.46
N THR A 168 12.04 3.31 0.52
CA THR A 168 11.70 2.47 1.67
C THR A 168 12.51 1.18 1.66
N GLU A 169 12.60 0.52 2.81
CA GLU A 169 13.02 -0.87 2.87
C GLU A 169 11.89 -1.78 2.36
N CYS A 170 12.24 -2.90 1.73
CA CYS A 170 11.31 -4.00 1.47
C CYS A 170 11.44 -5.00 2.60
N HIS A 171 10.74 -4.77 3.70
CA HIS A 171 10.78 -5.62 4.88
C HIS A 171 9.40 -6.25 5.13
N LYS A 172 9.36 -7.57 5.32
CA LYS A 172 8.13 -8.34 5.58
C LYS A 172 7.33 -7.73 6.74
N GLY A 173 6.05 -7.47 6.49
CA GLY A 173 5.14 -6.83 7.43
C GLY A 173 5.18 -5.30 7.44
N LEU A 174 6.17 -4.64 6.82
CA LEU A 174 6.14 -3.18 6.71
C LEU A 174 4.94 -2.76 5.87
N THR A 175 3.99 -2.13 6.54
CA THR A 175 2.78 -1.53 5.96
C THR A 175 2.96 -0.03 5.92
N ILE A 176 2.91 0.57 4.75
CA ILE A 176 3.03 2.02 4.54
C ILE A 176 1.73 2.61 4.00
N ILE A 177 1.41 3.83 4.45
CA ILE A 177 0.25 4.61 4.02
C ILE A 177 0.73 5.99 3.61
N TRP A 178 0.19 6.52 2.49
CA TRP A 178 0.54 7.84 1.97
C TRP A 178 -0.59 8.45 1.15
N PRO A 179 -0.60 9.79 0.91
CA PRO A 179 -1.59 10.44 0.05
C PRO A 179 -1.55 9.96 -1.41
N ALA A 180 -2.71 9.76 -2.02
CA ALA A 180 -2.82 9.22 -3.39
C ALA A 180 -2.44 10.21 -4.50
N VAL A 181 -2.21 11.48 -4.16
CA VAL A 181 -2.03 12.59 -5.11
C VAL A 181 -0.60 12.71 -5.63
N TRP A 182 -0.42 13.53 -6.67
CA TRP A 182 0.84 13.71 -7.41
C TRP A 182 2.06 14.10 -6.55
N THR A 183 1.85 14.71 -5.38
CA THR A 183 2.93 15.02 -4.42
C THR A 183 3.66 13.77 -3.94
N HIS A 184 3.04 12.61 -4.06
CA HIS A 184 3.61 11.31 -3.69
C HIS A 184 3.83 10.42 -4.92
N THR A 185 4.36 11.04 -5.99
CA THR A 185 4.82 10.30 -7.18
C THR A 185 5.90 9.30 -6.76
N HIS A 186 5.69 8.03 -7.12
CA HIS A 186 6.53 6.92 -6.67
C HIS A 186 6.68 5.85 -7.75
N ARG A 187 7.62 4.93 -7.53
CA ARG A 187 7.79 3.71 -8.33
C ARG A 187 8.36 2.58 -7.47
N GLY A 188 8.22 1.35 -7.95
CA GLY A 188 8.85 0.19 -7.33
C GLY A 188 10.34 0.10 -7.72
N VAL A 189 11.20 -0.19 -6.72
CA VAL A 189 12.57 -0.62 -7.01
C VAL A 189 12.53 -2.07 -7.46
N THR A 190 13.07 -2.34 -8.64
CA THR A 190 13.11 -3.68 -9.24
C THR A 190 14.15 -4.55 -8.57
N ASN A 191 13.75 -5.74 -8.11
CA ASN A 191 14.67 -6.76 -7.65
C ASN A 191 14.96 -7.74 -8.78
N TYR A 192 16.22 -8.08 -9.00
CA TYR A 192 16.66 -8.98 -10.09
C TYR A 192 17.01 -10.40 -9.61
N GLU A 193 16.92 -10.67 -8.31
CA GLU A 193 17.39 -11.90 -7.70
C GLU A 193 16.28 -12.79 -7.16
N SER A 194 15.18 -12.17 -6.70
CA SER A 194 14.14 -12.88 -5.96
C SER A 194 12.75 -12.34 -6.28
N ASP A 195 11.74 -13.18 -6.06
CA ASP A 195 10.34 -12.81 -6.17
C ASP A 195 9.96 -11.80 -5.10
N LYS A 196 9.27 -10.73 -5.48
CA LYS A 196 8.71 -9.71 -4.59
C LYS A 196 7.20 -9.83 -4.53
N HIS A 197 6.64 -9.80 -3.32
CA HIS A 197 5.20 -9.80 -3.13
C HIS A 197 4.76 -8.62 -2.27
N ILE A 198 3.70 -7.96 -2.68
CA ILE A 198 3.07 -6.87 -1.92
C ILE A 198 1.55 -7.02 -1.91
N VAL A 199 0.90 -6.47 -0.89
CA VAL A 199 -0.53 -6.12 -0.93
C VAL A 199 -0.64 -4.64 -1.16
N THR A 200 -1.52 -4.19 -2.04
CA THR A 200 -1.81 -2.77 -2.25
C THR A 200 -3.28 -2.51 -2.50
N GLY A 201 -3.72 -1.31 -2.13
CA GLY A 201 -5.07 -0.83 -2.33
C GLY A 201 -5.21 0.63 -1.92
N TRP A 202 -6.45 1.09 -1.95
CA TRP A 202 -6.76 2.49 -1.73
C TRP A 202 -7.89 2.65 -0.72
N PHE A 203 -7.75 3.70 0.10
CA PHE A 203 -8.88 4.27 0.79
C PHE A 203 -9.44 5.39 -0.09
N SER A 204 -10.66 5.20 -0.58
CA SER A 204 -11.31 6.09 -1.54
C SER A 204 -12.58 6.69 -0.96
N PHE A 205 -12.87 7.94 -1.32
CA PHE A 205 -14.12 8.60 -0.93
C PHE A 205 -15.33 7.85 -1.47
N HIS A 206 -16.37 7.75 -0.66
CA HIS A 206 -17.65 7.18 -1.03
C HIS A 206 -18.80 8.04 -0.52
N GLU A 207 -19.95 7.96 -1.19
CA GLU A 207 -21.20 8.59 -0.75
C GLU A 207 -21.85 7.77 0.36
#